data_4c8cb2655754a2e33300576f02ecdc97
#
_entry.id   4c8cb2655754a2e33300576f02ecdc97
#
_cell.length_a   1.000
_cell.length_b   1.000
_cell.length_c   1.000
_cell.angle_alpha   90.00
_cell.angle_beta   90.00
_cell.angle_gamma   90.00
#
_symmetry.space_group_name_H-M   'P 1'
#
loop_
_entity.id
_entity.type
_entity.pdbx_description
1 polymer ?
#
loop_
_entity_poly.entity_id
_entity_poly.type
_entity_poly.pdbx_seq_one_letter_code
_entity_poly.pdbx_strand_id
1 'polypeptide(L)'
;IRKMGRVDNKDAFLDTFALERARGITIFSKQARLALDENTEVFLLDTPGHVDFSAEMERTLQILDYAILVVSGADGVQGHTETLWKLLTRYEIPTFLFVNKMDQEGTDRKKLMQNLQKYLSGNCLDFTSEQGIDGLLSDEIFAENAAVCDEAVLERYLETGEMEKEDLVSMISKRKIFKSDRRLPECKRRTFGRESESDPYLFRSKI
;
A
#
# COMPACT_ATOMS: atom_id res chain seq x y z
N ILE A 1 15.22 -9.11 10.64
CA ILE A 1 15.54 -10.03 9.52
C ILE A 1 16.93 -9.67 9.03
N ARG A 2 17.88 -10.62 9.12
CA ARG A 2 19.31 -10.36 8.83
C ARG A 2 19.64 -10.33 7.32
N LYS A 3 18.82 -10.91 6.46
CA LYS A 3 19.03 -10.95 5.00
C LYS A 3 17.67 -11.04 4.31
N MET A 4 17.37 -10.05 3.47
CA MET A 4 16.24 -10.11 2.54
C MET A 4 16.79 -10.56 1.18
N GLY A 5 16.22 -11.64 0.61
CA GLY A 5 16.54 -12.09 -0.73
C GLY A 5 15.78 -11.28 -1.79
N ARG A 6 16.07 -11.53 -3.07
CA ARG A 6 15.35 -10.97 -4.22
C ARG A 6 14.72 -12.09 -5.02
N VAL A 7 13.53 -11.84 -5.57
CA VAL A 7 12.85 -12.80 -6.46
C VAL A 7 13.73 -13.15 -7.66
N ASP A 8 14.38 -12.15 -8.25
CA ASP A 8 15.28 -12.32 -9.41
C ASP A 8 16.46 -13.24 -9.11
N ASN A 9 16.95 -13.26 -7.86
CA ASN A 9 18.05 -14.13 -7.42
C ASN A 9 17.54 -15.48 -6.90
N LYS A 10 16.22 -15.75 -6.92
CA LYS A 10 15.57 -16.96 -6.39
C LYS A 10 15.91 -17.25 -4.91
N ASP A 11 16.18 -16.21 -4.13
CA ASP A 11 16.51 -16.26 -2.70
C ASP A 11 15.58 -15.41 -1.83
N ALA A 12 14.38 -15.10 -2.34
CA ALA A 12 13.36 -14.37 -1.60
C ALA A 12 13.03 -15.06 -0.27
N PHE A 13 12.98 -14.28 0.82
CA PHE A 13 12.92 -14.78 2.19
C PHE A 13 11.70 -15.68 2.46
N LEU A 14 10.56 -15.35 1.86
CA LEU A 14 9.32 -16.10 2.04
C LEU A 14 9.17 -17.27 1.04
N ASP A 15 9.88 -17.28 -0.08
CA ASP A 15 9.79 -18.34 -1.08
C ASP A 15 10.60 -19.58 -0.67
N THR A 16 10.02 -20.40 0.21
CA THR A 16 10.68 -21.58 0.78
C THR A 16 10.56 -22.84 -0.08
N PHE A 17 9.53 -22.94 -0.92
CA PHE A 17 9.30 -24.12 -1.76
C PHE A 17 10.13 -24.10 -3.02
N ALA A 18 10.71 -25.25 -3.38
CA ALA A 18 11.56 -25.41 -4.57
C ALA A 18 10.82 -25.04 -5.88
N LEU A 19 9.52 -25.33 -5.96
CA LEU A 19 8.69 -25.03 -7.12
C LEU A 19 8.47 -23.53 -7.30
N GLU A 20 8.25 -22.79 -6.22
CA GLU A 20 8.11 -21.33 -6.24
C GLU A 20 9.40 -20.67 -6.68
N ARG A 21 10.53 -21.09 -6.11
CA ARG A 21 11.86 -20.61 -6.52
C ARG A 21 12.17 -20.91 -7.98
N ALA A 22 11.79 -22.09 -8.47
CA ALA A 22 12.03 -22.47 -9.86
C ALA A 22 11.23 -21.62 -10.84
N ARG A 23 9.98 -21.27 -10.48
CA ARG A 23 9.07 -20.48 -11.31
C ARG A 23 9.13 -18.97 -11.08
N GLY A 24 9.70 -18.52 -9.93
CA GLY A 24 9.71 -17.12 -9.53
C GLY A 24 8.34 -16.54 -9.20
N ILE A 25 7.40 -17.39 -8.71
CA ILE A 25 6.05 -17.00 -8.34
C ILE A 25 5.66 -17.62 -7.00
N THR A 26 4.89 -16.89 -6.21
CA THR A 26 4.28 -17.38 -4.97
C THR A 26 3.08 -18.28 -5.32
N ILE A 27 3.02 -19.46 -4.75
CA ILE A 27 1.93 -20.45 -4.97
C ILE A 27 1.05 -20.55 -3.71
N PHE A 28 1.66 -20.59 -2.53
CA PHE A 28 0.98 -20.71 -1.25
C PHE A 28 1.11 -19.42 -0.45
N SER A 29 0.04 -19.06 0.25
CA SER A 29 0.09 -17.94 1.18
C SER A 29 1.06 -18.22 2.32
N LYS A 30 1.88 -17.24 2.67
CA LYS A 30 2.91 -17.35 3.69
C LYS A 30 2.77 -16.24 4.70
N GLN A 31 3.19 -16.52 5.91
CA GLN A 31 3.10 -15.61 7.02
C GLN A 31 4.47 -15.19 7.54
N ALA A 32 4.65 -13.89 7.74
CA ALA A 32 5.76 -13.34 8.51
C ALA A 32 5.22 -12.51 9.67
N ARG A 33 5.85 -12.65 10.83
CA ARG A 33 5.53 -11.86 12.03
C ARG A 33 6.52 -10.72 12.14
N LEU A 34 6.01 -9.50 12.29
CA LEU A 34 6.78 -8.28 12.44
C LEU A 34 6.34 -7.56 13.72
N ALA A 35 7.26 -7.30 14.62
CA ALA A 35 7.04 -6.39 15.73
C ALA A 35 7.38 -4.98 15.24
N LEU A 36 6.43 -4.07 15.29
CA LEU A 36 6.62 -2.66 14.95
C LEU A 36 7.15 -1.89 16.16
N ASP A 37 6.57 -2.14 17.32
CA ASP A 37 6.98 -1.59 18.61
C ASP A 37 6.72 -2.61 19.73
N GLU A 38 6.82 -2.21 21.01
CA GLU A 38 6.64 -3.07 22.18
C GLU A 38 5.21 -3.62 22.33
N ASN A 39 4.22 -2.94 21.76
CA ASN A 39 2.79 -3.25 21.92
C ASN A 39 2.11 -3.66 20.61
N THR A 40 2.79 -3.49 19.45
CA THR A 40 2.18 -3.68 18.14
C THR A 40 2.88 -4.78 17.36
N GLU A 41 2.15 -5.84 17.07
CA GLU A 41 2.58 -6.91 16.18
C GLU A 41 1.75 -6.90 14.90
N VAL A 42 2.44 -7.12 13.78
CA VAL A 42 1.82 -7.26 12.46
C VAL A 42 2.13 -8.63 11.89
N PHE A 43 1.11 -9.30 11.41
CA PHE A 43 1.22 -10.52 10.64
C PHE A 43 1.10 -10.18 9.16
N LEU A 44 2.22 -10.21 8.46
CA LEU A 44 2.25 -10.03 7.01
C LEU A 44 1.92 -11.36 6.32
N LEU A 45 0.85 -11.36 5.54
CA LEU A 45 0.47 -12.49 4.70
C LEU A 45 0.88 -12.19 3.25
N ASP A 46 1.87 -12.92 2.74
CA ASP A 46 2.27 -12.88 1.35
C ASP A 46 1.36 -13.83 0.56
N THR A 47 0.61 -13.29 -0.38
CA THR A 47 -0.43 -14.02 -1.11
C THR A 47 -0.02 -14.23 -2.56
N PRO A 48 -0.43 -15.37 -3.19
CA PRO A 48 -0.19 -15.58 -4.60
C PRO A 48 -0.79 -14.47 -5.46
N GLY A 49 0.04 -13.89 -6.34
CA GLY A 49 -0.41 -12.86 -7.28
C GLY A 49 -0.88 -13.40 -8.63
N HIS A 50 -0.77 -14.71 -8.90
CA HIS A 50 -1.12 -15.28 -10.18
C HIS A 50 -2.57 -15.78 -10.22
N VAL A 51 -3.26 -15.55 -11.34
CA VAL A 51 -4.69 -15.89 -11.52
C VAL A 51 -5.01 -17.37 -11.24
N ASP A 52 -4.09 -18.27 -11.50
CA ASP A 52 -4.28 -19.71 -11.27
C ASP A 52 -4.43 -20.07 -9.79
N PHE A 53 -4.01 -19.17 -8.89
CA PHE A 53 -4.07 -19.37 -7.43
C PHE A 53 -5.11 -18.49 -6.75
N SER A 54 -6.10 -18.02 -7.49
CA SER A 54 -7.16 -17.11 -6.98
C SER A 54 -7.91 -17.68 -5.79
N ALA A 55 -8.14 -18.99 -5.74
CA ALA A 55 -8.82 -19.65 -4.63
C ALA A 55 -8.04 -19.58 -3.31
N GLU A 56 -6.70 -19.69 -3.36
CA GLU A 56 -5.84 -19.54 -2.19
C GLU A 56 -5.82 -18.10 -1.72
N MET A 57 -5.73 -17.15 -2.64
CA MET A 57 -5.80 -15.74 -2.35
C MET A 57 -7.15 -15.38 -1.73
N GLU A 58 -8.29 -15.83 -2.27
CA GLU A 58 -9.62 -15.51 -1.74
C GLU A 58 -9.83 -16.04 -0.31
N ARG A 59 -9.27 -17.19 0.04
CA ARG A 59 -9.28 -17.69 1.42
C ARG A 59 -8.53 -16.76 2.37
N THR A 60 -7.40 -16.22 1.91
CA THR A 60 -6.58 -15.30 2.71
C THR A 60 -7.30 -13.98 2.95
N LEU A 61 -8.08 -13.48 1.97
CA LEU A 61 -8.83 -12.21 2.12
C LEU A 61 -9.78 -12.21 3.31
N GLN A 62 -10.33 -13.35 3.70
CA GLN A 62 -11.33 -13.45 4.78
C GLN A 62 -10.75 -13.15 6.18
N ILE A 63 -9.44 -13.13 6.32
CA ILE A 63 -8.75 -12.94 7.61
C ILE A 63 -7.89 -11.68 7.65
N LEU A 64 -7.95 -10.85 6.60
CA LEU A 64 -7.17 -9.62 6.52
C LEU A 64 -7.89 -8.45 7.20
N ASP A 65 -7.17 -7.73 8.06
CA ASP A 65 -7.60 -6.43 8.56
C ASP A 65 -7.35 -5.32 7.52
N TYR A 66 -6.23 -5.43 6.78
CA TYR A 66 -5.79 -4.49 5.75
C TYR A 66 -5.13 -5.23 4.59
N ALA A 67 -5.16 -4.63 3.42
CA ALA A 67 -4.44 -5.13 2.25
C ALA A 67 -3.49 -4.09 1.67
N ILE A 68 -2.36 -4.57 1.13
CA ILE A 68 -1.46 -3.78 0.30
C ILE A 68 -1.52 -4.37 -1.11
N LEU A 69 -2.17 -3.64 -2.02
CA LEU A 69 -2.23 -4.02 -3.43
C LEU A 69 -1.02 -3.43 -4.16
N VAL A 70 -0.14 -4.29 -4.61
CA VAL A 70 1.09 -3.89 -5.33
C VAL A 70 0.80 -3.77 -6.83
N VAL A 71 1.10 -2.60 -7.40
CA VAL A 71 0.91 -2.28 -8.81
C VAL A 71 2.26 -1.93 -9.44
N SER A 72 2.51 -2.40 -10.66
CA SER A 72 3.71 -2.00 -11.42
C SER A 72 3.54 -0.58 -11.95
N GLY A 73 4.52 0.29 -11.71
CA GLY A 73 4.52 1.68 -12.19
C GLY A 73 4.61 1.77 -13.70
N ALA A 74 5.32 0.84 -14.34
CA ALA A 74 5.48 0.80 -15.79
C ALA A 74 4.23 0.27 -16.51
N ASP A 75 3.59 -0.77 -15.94
CA ASP A 75 2.46 -1.45 -16.58
C ASP A 75 1.10 -0.85 -16.17
N GLY A 76 1.03 -0.19 -15.02
CA GLY A 76 -0.21 0.35 -14.46
C GLY A 76 -1.19 -0.75 -14.01
N VAL A 77 -2.48 -0.41 -14.04
CA VAL A 77 -3.55 -1.34 -13.68
C VAL A 77 -3.80 -2.33 -14.82
N GLN A 78 -3.65 -3.60 -14.51
CA GLN A 78 -3.91 -4.72 -15.43
C GLN A 78 -5.20 -5.44 -15.04
N GLY A 79 -5.75 -6.29 -15.93
CA GLY A 79 -7.00 -7.01 -15.69
C GLY A 79 -7.01 -7.84 -14.41
N HIS A 80 -5.86 -8.42 -14.03
CA HIS A 80 -5.74 -9.13 -12.76
C HIS A 80 -5.80 -8.18 -11.56
N THR A 81 -5.17 -7.01 -11.64
CA THR A 81 -5.26 -5.95 -10.61
C THR A 81 -6.70 -5.51 -10.38
N GLU A 82 -7.48 -5.34 -11.46
CA GLU A 82 -8.90 -5.02 -11.35
C GLU A 82 -9.72 -6.13 -10.68
N THR A 83 -9.38 -7.38 -10.96
CA THR A 83 -10.03 -8.54 -10.33
C THR A 83 -9.75 -8.58 -8.83
N LEU A 84 -8.50 -8.38 -8.42
CA LEU A 84 -8.11 -8.26 -7.01
C LEU A 84 -8.82 -7.09 -6.33
N TRP A 85 -8.86 -5.94 -6.99
CA TRP A 85 -9.55 -4.76 -6.48
C TRP A 85 -11.03 -5.01 -6.22
N LYS A 86 -11.73 -5.66 -7.16
CA LYS A 86 -13.14 -6.03 -7.00
C LYS A 86 -13.36 -6.97 -5.81
N LEU A 87 -12.45 -7.93 -5.59
CA LEU A 87 -12.50 -8.82 -4.43
C LEU A 87 -12.27 -8.05 -3.13
N LEU A 88 -11.22 -7.23 -3.04
CA LEU A 88 -10.95 -6.39 -1.88
C LEU A 88 -12.13 -5.47 -1.56
N THR A 89 -12.78 -4.93 -2.59
CA THR A 89 -13.98 -4.11 -2.46
C THR A 89 -15.17 -4.92 -1.95
N ARG A 90 -15.38 -6.12 -2.47
CA ARG A 90 -16.47 -7.02 -2.06
C ARG A 90 -16.35 -7.47 -0.60
N TYR A 91 -15.12 -7.71 -0.13
CA TYR A 91 -14.84 -8.11 1.25
C TYR A 91 -14.66 -6.90 2.20
N GLU A 92 -14.84 -5.69 1.68
CA GLU A 92 -14.73 -4.44 2.44
C GLU A 92 -13.40 -4.24 3.16
N ILE A 93 -12.30 -4.74 2.59
CA ILE A 93 -10.96 -4.66 3.18
C ILE A 93 -10.35 -3.29 2.89
N PRO A 94 -9.95 -2.50 3.91
CA PRO A 94 -9.20 -1.27 3.70
C PRO A 94 -7.90 -1.56 2.95
N THR A 95 -7.68 -0.86 1.84
CA THR A 95 -6.63 -1.21 0.89
C THR A 95 -5.69 -0.04 0.65
N PHE A 96 -4.38 -0.30 0.81
CA PHE A 96 -3.30 0.59 0.40
C PHE A 96 -2.76 0.17 -0.96
N LEU A 97 -2.53 1.14 -1.84
CA LEU A 97 -1.90 0.91 -3.13
C LEU A 97 -0.40 1.18 -3.00
N PHE A 98 0.42 0.18 -3.30
CA PHE A 98 1.86 0.34 -3.37
C PHE A 98 2.33 0.25 -4.81
N VAL A 99 2.88 1.34 -5.34
CA VAL A 99 3.39 1.38 -6.70
C VAL A 99 4.86 1.04 -6.71
N ASN A 100 5.19 -0.11 -7.28
CA ASN A 100 6.55 -0.62 -7.40
C ASN A 100 7.12 -0.36 -8.79
N LYS A 101 8.43 -0.48 -8.95
CA LYS A 101 9.16 -0.34 -10.22
C LYS A 101 9.00 1.05 -10.88
N MET A 102 8.95 2.10 -10.06
CA MET A 102 8.87 3.48 -10.55
C MET A 102 10.18 3.97 -11.20
N ASP A 103 11.25 3.23 -11.04
CA ASP A 103 12.58 3.44 -11.62
C ASP A 103 12.69 2.93 -13.07
N GLN A 104 11.68 2.23 -13.59
CA GLN A 104 11.68 1.74 -14.96
C GLN A 104 11.44 2.86 -15.96
N GLU A 105 12.13 2.77 -17.10
CA GLU A 105 12.02 3.73 -18.19
C GLU A 105 10.58 3.79 -18.74
N GLY A 106 10.09 4.99 -19.01
CA GLY A 106 8.72 5.21 -19.53
C GLY A 106 7.65 5.36 -18.44
N THR A 107 8.00 5.27 -17.15
CA THR A 107 7.05 5.46 -16.06
C THR A 107 6.69 6.95 -15.91
N ASP A 108 5.39 7.26 -15.98
CA ASP A 108 4.85 8.61 -15.82
C ASP A 108 3.87 8.66 -14.65
N ARG A 109 4.22 9.48 -13.65
CA ARG A 109 3.44 9.65 -12.42
C ARG A 109 2.01 10.10 -12.66
N LYS A 110 1.82 11.10 -13.51
CA LYS A 110 0.48 11.67 -13.77
C LYS A 110 -0.41 10.67 -14.49
N LYS A 111 0.13 10.03 -15.51
CA LYS A 111 -0.60 8.98 -16.25
C LYS A 111 -0.96 7.81 -15.37
N LEU A 112 -0.05 7.41 -14.48
CA LEU A 112 -0.30 6.33 -13.54
C LEU A 112 -1.42 6.69 -12.55
N MET A 113 -1.40 7.90 -11.96
CA MET A 113 -2.49 8.34 -11.08
C MET A 113 -3.83 8.35 -11.80
N GLN A 114 -3.89 8.87 -13.03
CA GLN A 114 -5.10 8.82 -13.86
C GLN A 114 -5.56 7.37 -14.14
N ASN A 115 -4.62 6.47 -14.36
CA ASN A 115 -4.90 5.04 -14.56
C ASN A 115 -5.48 4.41 -13.28
N LEU A 116 -4.88 4.64 -12.11
CA LEU A 116 -5.39 4.17 -10.82
C LEU A 116 -6.79 4.72 -10.55
N GLN A 117 -7.00 6.03 -10.76
CA GLN A 117 -8.29 6.67 -10.55
C GLN A 117 -9.36 6.15 -11.50
N LYS A 118 -9.02 5.91 -12.75
CA LYS A 118 -9.96 5.42 -13.77
C LYS A 118 -10.39 3.96 -13.54
N TYR A 119 -9.45 3.08 -13.22
CA TYR A 119 -9.70 1.63 -13.19
C TYR A 119 -9.95 1.06 -11.80
N LEU A 120 -9.50 1.71 -10.73
CA LEU A 120 -9.73 1.27 -9.35
C LEU A 120 -10.76 2.14 -8.64
N SER A 121 -10.43 3.39 -8.34
CA SER A 121 -11.34 4.33 -7.69
C SER A 121 -10.92 5.77 -7.93
N GLY A 122 -11.88 6.66 -8.24
CA GLY A 122 -11.66 8.11 -8.31
C GLY A 122 -11.06 8.70 -7.02
N ASN A 123 -11.24 8.02 -5.90
CA ASN A 123 -10.74 8.44 -4.59
C ASN A 123 -9.31 7.94 -4.28
N CYS A 124 -8.56 7.50 -5.31
CA CYS A 124 -7.13 7.22 -5.15
C CYS A 124 -6.35 8.52 -5.01
N LEU A 125 -5.62 8.68 -3.90
CA LEU A 125 -4.81 9.85 -3.61
C LEU A 125 -3.34 9.47 -3.48
N ASP A 126 -2.45 10.39 -3.86
CA ASP A 126 -1.02 10.20 -3.77
C ASP A 126 -0.48 10.66 -2.43
N PHE A 127 -0.07 9.72 -1.59
CA PHE A 127 0.47 9.97 -0.26
C PHE A 127 2.00 10.08 -0.25
N THR A 128 2.63 10.27 -1.40
CA THR A 128 4.09 10.42 -1.47
C THR A 128 4.49 11.83 -1.01
N SER A 129 4.97 11.95 0.21
CA SER A 129 5.53 13.18 0.77
C SER A 129 6.84 12.90 1.49
N GLU A 130 7.81 13.80 1.38
CA GLU A 130 9.07 13.74 2.14
C GLU A 130 8.88 14.06 3.62
N GLN A 131 7.87 14.87 3.94
CA GLN A 131 7.54 15.33 5.29
C GLN A 131 6.50 14.44 5.99
N GLY A 132 6.11 13.32 5.36
CA GLY A 132 5.10 12.42 5.92
C GLY A 132 3.68 12.98 5.85
N ILE A 133 2.84 12.60 6.82
CA ILE A 133 1.42 12.99 6.87
C ILE A 133 1.27 14.50 7.11
N ASP A 134 2.08 15.09 7.98
CA ASP A 134 1.99 16.53 8.29
C ASP A 134 2.27 17.39 7.05
N GLY A 135 3.22 16.97 6.21
CA GLY A 135 3.46 17.62 4.93
C GLY A 135 2.31 17.49 3.93
N LEU A 136 1.58 16.37 3.96
CA LEU A 136 0.39 16.19 3.13
C LEU A 136 -0.78 17.05 3.60
N LEU A 137 -0.99 17.14 4.91
CA LEU A 137 -2.04 17.99 5.50
C LEU A 137 -1.80 19.48 5.25
N SER A 138 -0.52 19.89 5.12
CA SER A 138 -0.13 21.25 4.79
C SER A 138 -0.20 21.57 3.29
N ASP A 139 -0.39 20.56 2.43
CA ASP A 139 -0.57 20.72 0.99
C ASP A 139 -2.06 20.95 0.70
N GLU A 140 -2.42 22.21 0.36
CA GLU A 140 -3.80 22.62 0.09
C GLU A 140 -4.44 21.77 -1.02
N ILE A 141 -3.69 21.43 -2.08
CA ILE A 141 -4.20 20.63 -3.19
C ILE A 141 -4.53 19.20 -2.72
N PHE A 142 -3.67 18.62 -1.88
CA PHE A 142 -3.93 17.30 -1.32
C PHE A 142 -5.13 17.33 -0.37
N ALA A 143 -5.18 18.31 0.55
CA ALA A 143 -6.25 18.45 1.52
C ALA A 143 -7.62 18.65 0.85
N GLU A 144 -7.70 19.51 -0.16
CA GLU A 144 -8.91 19.73 -0.94
C GLU A 144 -9.37 18.45 -1.66
N ASN A 145 -8.46 17.76 -2.36
CA ASN A 145 -8.79 16.50 -3.04
C ASN A 145 -9.21 15.39 -2.07
N ALA A 146 -8.65 15.36 -0.88
CA ALA A 146 -9.05 14.42 0.15
C ALA A 146 -10.43 14.78 0.73
N ALA A 147 -10.67 16.02 1.07
CA ALA A 147 -11.94 16.49 1.63
C ALA A 147 -13.14 16.15 0.74
N VAL A 148 -13.00 16.33 -0.58
CA VAL A 148 -14.06 16.00 -1.55
C VAL A 148 -14.50 14.54 -1.49
N CYS A 149 -13.68 13.63 -0.96
CA CYS A 149 -14.01 12.21 -0.88
C CYS A 149 -14.97 11.84 0.28
N ASP A 150 -15.24 12.76 1.22
CA ASP A 150 -16.18 12.57 2.34
C ASP A 150 -16.93 13.86 2.65
N GLU A 151 -18.28 13.81 2.60
CA GLU A 151 -19.14 14.99 2.74
C GLU A 151 -18.96 15.70 4.10
N ALA A 152 -18.84 14.96 5.19
CA ALA A 152 -18.69 15.55 6.52
C ALA A 152 -17.29 16.21 6.70
N VAL A 153 -16.27 15.63 6.08
CA VAL A 153 -14.92 16.22 6.07
C VAL A 153 -14.89 17.45 5.19
N LEU A 154 -15.58 17.42 4.04
CA LEU A 154 -15.68 18.56 3.13
C LEU A 154 -16.37 19.76 3.80
N GLU A 155 -17.50 19.55 4.47
CA GLU A 155 -18.21 20.62 5.18
C GLU A 155 -17.28 21.30 6.20
N ARG A 156 -16.59 20.51 7.03
CA ARG A 156 -15.66 21.05 8.03
C ARG A 156 -14.47 21.77 7.38
N TYR A 157 -13.89 21.19 6.32
CA TYR A 157 -12.79 21.80 5.58
C TYR A 157 -13.18 23.16 4.98
N LEU A 158 -14.40 23.29 4.45
CA LEU A 158 -14.92 24.57 3.93
C LEU A 158 -15.13 25.62 5.02
N GLU A 159 -15.41 25.21 6.26
CA GLU A 159 -15.58 26.13 7.40
C GLU A 159 -14.25 26.54 8.02
N THR A 160 -13.30 25.61 8.16
CA THR A 160 -12.05 25.82 8.92
C THR A 160 -10.84 26.08 8.02
N GLY A 161 -10.84 25.62 6.78
CA GLY A 161 -9.69 25.62 5.88
C GLY A 161 -8.62 24.58 6.24
N GLU A 162 -8.88 23.73 7.26
CA GLU A 162 -7.91 22.78 7.78
C GLU A 162 -8.47 21.35 7.76
N MET A 163 -7.59 20.38 7.52
CA MET A 163 -7.87 18.95 7.63
C MET A 163 -7.03 18.33 8.73
N GLU A 164 -7.65 17.56 9.60
CA GLU A 164 -6.98 16.87 10.70
C GLU A 164 -6.47 15.49 10.28
N LYS A 165 -5.46 15.01 11.01
CA LYS A 165 -4.89 13.66 10.80
C LYS A 165 -5.93 12.56 11.02
N GLU A 166 -6.80 12.74 11.99
CA GLU A 166 -7.91 11.86 12.36
C GLU A 166 -8.90 11.69 11.21
N ASP A 167 -9.10 12.73 10.41
CA ASP A 167 -9.95 12.69 9.22
C ASP A 167 -9.39 11.71 8.19
N LEU A 168 -8.09 11.83 7.87
CA LEU A 168 -7.43 10.91 6.94
C LEU A 168 -7.51 9.46 7.43
N VAL A 169 -7.25 9.23 8.72
CA VAL A 169 -7.33 7.89 9.32
C VAL A 169 -8.73 7.32 9.22
N SER A 170 -9.74 8.12 9.57
CA SER A 170 -11.15 7.72 9.48
C SER A 170 -11.55 7.41 8.03
N MET A 171 -11.17 8.26 7.08
CA MET A 171 -11.50 8.09 5.67
C MET A 171 -10.83 6.85 5.05
N ILE A 172 -9.57 6.54 5.42
CA ILE A 172 -8.90 5.31 5.02
C ILE A 172 -9.62 4.09 5.59
N SER A 173 -9.91 4.09 6.89
CA SER A 173 -10.59 2.98 7.57
C SER A 173 -11.99 2.73 7.02
N LYS A 174 -12.72 3.80 6.68
CA LYS A 174 -14.05 3.75 6.04
C LYS A 174 -13.98 3.54 4.53
N ARG A 175 -12.78 3.38 3.95
CA ARG A 175 -12.56 3.20 2.51
C ARG A 175 -13.10 4.34 1.65
N LYS A 176 -13.13 5.56 2.19
CA LYS A 176 -13.49 6.77 1.45
C LYS A 176 -12.36 7.23 0.53
N ILE A 177 -11.10 7.02 0.96
CA ILE A 177 -9.89 7.30 0.18
C ILE A 177 -8.99 6.08 0.12
N PHE A 178 -8.18 6.00 -0.94
CA PHE A 178 -7.21 4.94 -1.14
C PHE A 178 -5.82 5.54 -1.30
N LYS A 179 -4.95 5.20 -0.35
CA LYS A 179 -3.57 5.67 -0.32
C LYS A 179 -2.76 5.03 -1.44
N SER A 180 -2.16 5.85 -2.31
CA SER A 180 -1.11 5.45 -3.23
C SER A 180 0.25 5.94 -2.73
N ASP A 181 1.19 5.04 -2.46
CA ASP A 181 2.56 5.38 -2.04
C ASP A 181 3.57 4.81 -3.04
N ARG A 182 4.63 5.55 -3.34
CA ARG A 182 5.65 5.23 -4.34
C ARG A 182 7.05 5.37 -3.82
N ARG A 183 7.23 5.53 -2.51
CA ARG A 183 8.58 5.66 -1.97
C ARG A 183 9.40 4.44 -2.36
N LEU A 184 10.35 4.65 -3.28
CA LEU A 184 11.48 3.76 -3.42
C LEU A 184 12.15 3.69 -2.05
N PRO A 185 12.43 2.50 -1.51
CA PRO A 185 13.42 2.42 -0.48
C PRO A 185 14.75 2.82 -1.14
N GLU A 186 15.14 4.08 -1.02
CA GLU A 186 16.57 4.37 -1.08
C GLU A 186 17.20 3.48 -0.02
N CYS A 187 17.87 2.45 -0.48
CA CYS A 187 18.68 1.56 0.34
C CYS A 187 19.93 2.34 0.81
N LYS A 188 19.72 3.47 1.47
CA LYS A 188 20.73 4.10 2.29
C LYS A 188 20.73 3.34 3.59
N ARG A 189 21.76 2.52 3.78
CA ARG A 189 22.19 2.00 5.08
C ARG A 189 22.18 3.16 6.08
N ARG A 190 21.06 3.44 6.72
CA ARG A 190 21.04 4.21 7.95
C ARG A 190 21.17 3.21 9.09
N THR A 191 22.37 3.21 9.69
CA THR A 191 22.60 2.73 11.04
C THR A 191 21.48 3.24 11.94
N PHE A 192 20.84 2.33 12.65
CA PHE A 192 19.81 2.62 13.66
C PHE A 192 20.45 3.48 14.76
N GLY A 193 20.28 4.79 14.68
CA GLY A 193 20.39 5.70 15.80
C GLY A 193 19.00 5.77 16.44
N ARG A 194 18.95 5.54 17.74
CA ARG A 194 17.78 5.75 18.56
C ARG A 194 17.34 7.19 18.44
N GLU A 195 16.14 7.43 17.94
CA GLU A 195 15.35 8.59 18.33
C GLU A 195 13.89 8.21 18.32
N SER A 196 13.28 8.43 19.47
CA SER A 196 11.91 8.24 19.84
C SER A 196 11.00 9.18 19.07
N GLU A 197 9.96 8.66 18.47
CA GLU A 197 8.60 9.17 18.64
C GLU A 197 7.66 8.21 17.91
N SER A 198 6.76 7.67 18.69
CA SER A 198 5.75 6.71 18.31
C SER A 198 4.70 7.38 17.44
N ASP A 199 4.77 7.20 16.14
CA ASP A 199 3.67 7.45 15.23
C ASP A 199 3.00 6.10 14.92
N PRO A 200 1.86 5.78 15.54
CA PRO A 200 1.22 4.47 15.45
C PRO A 200 0.64 4.14 14.07
N TYR A 201 0.71 5.07 13.11
CA TYR A 201 0.07 4.93 11.79
C TYR A 201 1.03 4.88 10.61
N LEU A 202 2.35 4.90 10.86
CA LEU A 202 3.35 4.81 9.80
C LEU A 202 3.67 3.34 9.50
N PHE A 203 2.96 2.75 8.56
CA PHE A 203 3.44 1.56 7.87
C PHE A 203 4.71 1.93 7.08
N ARG A 204 5.87 1.84 7.71
CA ARG A 204 7.14 1.78 6.98
C ARG A 204 7.30 0.37 6.44
N SER A 205 6.79 0.11 5.24
CA SER A 205 7.17 -1.11 4.53
C SER A 205 8.64 -0.99 4.16
N LYS A 206 9.50 -1.70 4.89
CA LYS A 206 10.79 -2.14 4.37
C LYS A 206 10.55 -3.49 3.73
N ILE A 207 10.35 -3.52 2.44
CA ILE A 207 10.57 -4.71 1.63
C ILE A 207 11.74 -4.44 0.74
#